data_441ed2311fa6baffcdf8e156f96c7a73
#
_entry.id   441ed2311fa6baffcdf8e156f96c7a73
#
_cell.length_a   1.000
_cell.length_b   1.000
_cell.length_c   1.000
_cell.angle_alpha   90.00
_cell.angle_beta   90.00
_cell.angle_gamma   90.00
#
_symmetry.space_group_name_H-M   'P 1'
#
loop_
_entity.id
_entity.type
_entity.pdbx_description
1 polymer ?
#
loop_
_entity_poly.entity_id
_entity_poly.type
_entity_poly.pdbx_seq_one_letter_code
_entity_poly.pdbx_strand_id
1 'polypeptide(L)'
;MREIRSILAGFGGQGILFAGKVIASAGLVEDRELSWLPSYGPEMRGGTASCSVTLSDEPIGSPLVMDPNALIVMNQPSYDKFIDTVAPGGIVIADSTLVLNMKERADITVVALPATEMAEKEGLKGLANIVLVGKLWALTNFCARESLDAAIDHVVPAKKQAMVALNKKALELGIQA
;
A
#
# COMPACT_ATOMS: atom_id res chain seq x y z
N MET A 1 0.75 7.33 13.64
CA MET A 1 0.32 8.44 12.74
C MET A 1 -1.19 8.53 12.83
N ARG A 2 -1.73 9.69 13.24
CA ARG A 2 -3.20 9.86 13.45
C ARG A 2 -3.99 9.91 12.15
N GLU A 3 -3.40 10.38 11.07
CA GLU A 3 -4.01 10.42 9.75
C GLU A 3 -3.02 9.87 8.72
N ILE A 4 -3.48 8.91 7.91
CA ILE A 4 -2.74 8.44 6.75
C ILE A 4 -3.53 8.77 5.48
N ARG A 5 -2.92 9.54 4.59
CA ARG A 5 -3.39 9.81 3.24
C ARG A 5 -2.45 9.11 2.28
N SER A 6 -2.84 7.96 1.82
CA SER A 6 -1.97 7.12 1.01
C SER A 6 -2.43 7.01 -0.44
N ILE A 7 -1.45 6.91 -1.33
CA ILE A 7 -1.64 6.45 -2.71
C ILE A 7 -0.88 5.13 -2.88
N LEU A 8 -1.55 4.14 -3.43
CA LEU A 8 -0.94 2.88 -3.86
C LEU A 8 -1.04 2.82 -5.38
N ALA A 9 0.06 2.53 -6.07
CA ALA A 9 0.10 2.55 -7.52
C ALA A 9 1.05 1.48 -8.11
N GLY A 10 0.65 0.94 -9.26
CA GLY A 10 1.38 -0.12 -9.96
C GLY A 10 0.69 -0.51 -11.26
N PHE A 11 1.07 -1.65 -11.83
CA PHE A 11 0.37 -2.22 -12.98
C PHE A 11 -0.90 -2.99 -12.57
N GLY A 12 -1.86 -3.10 -13.47
CA GLY A 12 -2.97 -4.02 -13.33
C GLY A 12 -2.45 -5.46 -13.10
N GLY A 13 -3.03 -6.15 -12.10
CA GLY A 13 -2.59 -7.49 -11.70
C GLY A 13 -1.59 -7.54 -10.55
N GLN A 14 -0.97 -6.43 -10.14
CA GLN A 14 -0.05 -6.38 -8.98
C GLN A 14 -0.77 -6.31 -7.63
N GLY A 15 -2.09 -6.36 -7.59
CA GLY A 15 -2.87 -6.39 -6.34
C GLY A 15 -2.96 -5.03 -5.62
N ILE A 16 -2.77 -3.92 -6.33
CA ILE A 16 -2.81 -2.55 -5.77
C ILE A 16 -4.14 -2.27 -5.06
N LEU A 17 -5.26 -2.58 -5.70
CA LEU A 17 -6.58 -2.36 -5.11
C LEU A 17 -6.84 -3.25 -3.90
N PHE A 18 -6.31 -4.46 -3.89
CA PHE A 18 -6.41 -5.37 -2.76
C PHE A 18 -5.62 -4.82 -1.56
N ALA A 19 -4.38 -4.37 -1.77
CA ALA A 19 -3.57 -3.74 -0.73
C ALA A 19 -4.28 -2.50 -0.13
N GLY A 20 -4.86 -1.65 -0.99
CA GLY A 20 -5.65 -0.51 -0.52
C GLY A 20 -6.87 -0.90 0.31
N LYS A 21 -7.57 -1.99 -0.08
CA LYS A 21 -8.68 -2.53 0.72
C LYS A 21 -8.23 -3.06 2.08
N VAL A 22 -7.06 -3.67 2.18
CA VAL A 22 -6.51 -4.13 3.47
C VAL A 22 -6.28 -2.94 4.39
N ILE A 23 -5.67 -1.86 3.90
CA ILE A 23 -5.47 -0.63 4.70
C ILE A 23 -6.82 -0.03 5.13
N ALA A 24 -7.77 0.12 4.20
CA ALA A 24 -9.09 0.66 4.50
C ALA A 24 -9.86 -0.21 5.52
N SER A 25 -9.79 -1.54 5.37
CA SER A 25 -10.44 -2.48 6.30
C SER A 25 -9.84 -2.42 7.70
N ALA A 26 -8.54 -2.16 7.84
CA ALA A 26 -7.91 -1.97 9.15
C ALA A 26 -8.48 -0.72 9.85
N GLY A 27 -8.71 0.37 9.13
CA GLY A 27 -9.39 1.55 9.67
C GLY A 27 -10.84 1.27 10.08
N LEU A 28 -11.54 0.45 9.28
CA LEU A 28 -12.91 0.05 9.60
C LEU A 28 -12.98 -0.79 10.88
N VAL A 29 -12.02 -1.68 11.11
CA VAL A 29 -11.93 -2.47 12.35
C VAL A 29 -11.76 -1.58 13.58
N GLU A 30 -11.12 -0.42 13.43
CA GLU A 30 -10.90 0.57 14.51
C GLU A 30 -12.00 1.64 14.60
N ASP A 31 -13.09 1.50 13.84
CA ASP A 31 -14.19 2.47 13.78
C ASP A 31 -13.72 3.89 13.44
N ARG A 32 -12.72 3.99 12.54
CA ARG A 32 -12.16 5.26 12.06
C ARG A 32 -12.86 5.74 10.80
N GLU A 33 -12.83 7.04 10.59
CA GLU A 33 -13.19 7.63 9.32
C GLU A 33 -12.27 7.11 8.21
N LEU A 34 -12.85 6.63 7.12
CA LEU A 34 -12.09 6.07 6.02
C LEU A 34 -12.65 6.49 4.65
N SER A 35 -11.73 6.60 3.70
CA SER A 35 -12.06 6.73 2.29
C SER A 35 -11.17 5.78 1.49
N TRP A 36 -11.74 5.08 0.53
CA TRP A 36 -11.02 4.25 -0.42
C TRP A 36 -11.55 4.57 -1.82
N LEU A 37 -10.71 5.16 -2.65
CA LEU A 37 -11.04 5.59 -4.00
C LEU A 37 -10.11 4.91 -5.02
N PRO A 38 -10.57 3.86 -5.72
CA PRO A 38 -9.81 3.27 -6.81
C PRO A 38 -9.86 4.19 -8.05
N SER A 39 -8.71 4.38 -8.69
CA SER A 39 -8.62 4.97 -10.01
C SER A 39 -8.62 3.84 -11.05
N TYR A 40 -9.75 3.67 -11.71
CA TYR A 40 -9.99 2.62 -12.69
C TYR A 40 -10.30 3.25 -14.04
N GLY A 41 -9.37 3.20 -14.99
CA GLY A 41 -9.54 3.77 -16.33
C GLY A 41 -9.32 2.73 -17.43
N PRO A 42 -9.74 3.01 -18.68
CA PRO A 42 -9.47 2.16 -19.84
C PRO A 42 -7.98 1.93 -20.14
N GLU A 43 -7.11 2.67 -19.47
CA GLU A 43 -5.65 2.55 -19.52
C GLU A 43 -5.10 1.29 -18.83
N MET A 44 -5.96 0.43 -18.26
CA MET A 44 -5.55 -0.72 -17.43
C MET A 44 -4.94 -1.89 -18.20
N ARG A 45 -5.04 -1.95 -19.51
CA ARG A 45 -4.30 -2.92 -20.32
C ARG A 45 -2.92 -2.35 -20.65
N GLY A 46 -2.00 -2.47 -19.68
CA GLY A 46 -0.64 -1.92 -19.77
C GLY A 46 -0.47 -0.54 -19.14
N GLY A 47 -1.52 0.03 -18.52
CA GLY A 47 -1.50 1.30 -17.79
C GLY A 47 -1.31 1.14 -16.29
N THR A 48 -1.13 2.27 -15.59
CA THR A 48 -0.99 2.31 -14.13
C THR A 48 -2.34 2.20 -13.44
N ALA A 49 -2.51 1.20 -12.57
CA ALA A 49 -3.61 1.11 -11.62
C ALA A 49 -3.23 1.87 -10.34
N SER A 50 -4.14 2.61 -9.75
CA SER A 50 -3.91 3.25 -8.45
C SER A 50 -5.16 3.28 -7.59
N CYS A 51 -4.97 3.45 -6.28
CA CYS A 51 -6.04 3.80 -5.37
C CYS A 51 -5.54 4.76 -4.30
N SER A 52 -6.42 5.64 -3.86
CA SER A 52 -6.22 6.49 -2.69
C SER A 52 -6.90 5.87 -1.48
N VAL A 53 -6.24 5.89 -0.34
CA VAL A 53 -6.81 5.47 0.94
C VAL A 53 -6.50 6.52 1.99
N THR A 54 -7.53 7.04 2.65
CA THR A 54 -7.40 7.92 3.80
C THR A 54 -7.98 7.22 5.03
N LEU A 55 -7.24 7.22 6.13
CA LEU A 55 -7.73 6.87 7.46
C LEU A 55 -7.52 8.08 8.35
N SER A 56 -8.55 8.48 9.09
CA SER A 56 -8.52 9.66 9.95
C SER A 56 -9.34 9.41 11.22
N ASP A 57 -8.98 10.11 12.31
CA ASP A 57 -9.78 10.17 13.50
C ASP A 57 -10.81 11.33 13.42
N GLU A 58 -10.73 12.14 12.34
CA GLU A 58 -11.59 13.29 12.06
C GLU A 58 -12.31 13.10 10.72
N PRO A 59 -13.48 13.77 10.51
CA PRO A 59 -14.24 13.65 9.26
C PRO A 59 -13.41 13.97 8.02
N ILE A 60 -13.50 13.12 7.00
CA ILE A 60 -12.78 13.26 5.74
C ILE A 60 -13.58 14.17 4.79
N GLY A 61 -13.05 15.35 4.49
CA GLY A 61 -13.70 16.33 3.61
C GLY A 61 -13.68 15.98 2.12
N SER A 62 -12.73 15.14 1.69
CA SER A 62 -12.60 14.71 0.28
C SER A 62 -11.99 13.32 0.19
N PRO A 63 -12.50 12.44 -0.70
CA PRO A 63 -11.88 11.16 -0.99
C PRO A 63 -10.62 11.28 -1.87
N LEU A 64 -10.40 12.44 -2.49
CA LEU A 64 -9.22 12.68 -3.33
C LEU A 64 -8.01 13.01 -2.47
N VAL A 65 -6.92 12.28 -2.69
CA VAL A 65 -5.62 12.52 -2.04
C VAL A 65 -4.72 13.24 -3.05
N MET A 66 -4.48 14.53 -2.82
CA MET A 66 -3.64 15.36 -3.68
C MET A 66 -2.20 15.45 -3.17
N ASP A 67 -2.02 15.37 -1.85
CA ASP A 67 -0.76 15.47 -1.12
C ASP A 67 -0.60 14.27 -0.17
N PRO A 68 -0.30 13.06 -0.70
CA PRO A 68 -0.17 11.87 0.13
C PRO A 68 0.99 12.02 1.12
N ASN A 69 0.77 11.59 2.38
CA ASN A 69 1.85 11.42 3.35
C ASN A 69 2.44 10.01 3.35
N ALA A 70 1.84 9.10 2.57
CA ALA A 70 2.35 7.76 2.31
C ALA A 70 2.13 7.39 0.83
N LEU A 71 3.16 6.83 0.20
CA LEU A 71 3.10 6.35 -1.18
C LEU A 71 3.68 4.94 -1.27
N ILE A 72 2.91 4.00 -1.82
CA ILE A 72 3.40 2.68 -2.21
C ILE A 72 3.42 2.59 -3.73
N VAL A 73 4.57 2.27 -4.31
CA VAL A 73 4.72 2.13 -5.76
C VAL A 73 5.40 0.82 -6.16
N MET A 74 4.82 0.17 -7.15
CA MET A 74 5.23 -1.15 -7.62
C MET A 74 5.70 -1.17 -9.08
N ASN A 75 5.90 -0.01 -9.71
CA ASN A 75 6.51 0.11 -11.04
C ASN A 75 7.05 1.52 -11.27
N GLN A 76 7.93 1.66 -12.25
CA GLN A 76 8.57 2.93 -12.56
C GLN A 76 7.59 4.02 -13.01
N PRO A 77 6.64 3.77 -13.94
CA PRO A 77 5.69 4.80 -14.36
C PRO A 77 4.83 5.36 -13.21
N SER A 78 4.45 4.52 -12.25
CA SER A 78 3.72 4.98 -11.06
C SER A 78 4.60 5.82 -10.14
N TYR A 79 5.86 5.41 -9.96
CA TYR A 79 6.83 6.19 -9.19
C TYR A 79 6.97 7.60 -9.80
N ASP A 80 7.27 7.69 -11.09
CA ASP A 80 7.47 8.96 -11.80
C ASP A 80 6.23 9.87 -11.74
N LYS A 81 5.04 9.26 -11.80
CA LYS A 81 3.77 9.99 -11.74
C LYS A 81 3.49 10.60 -10.38
N PHE A 82 3.79 9.89 -9.28
CA PHE A 82 3.32 10.28 -7.95
C PHE A 82 4.40 10.83 -7.02
N ILE A 83 5.68 10.63 -7.32
CA ILE A 83 6.76 11.03 -6.41
C ILE A 83 6.73 12.53 -6.05
N ASP A 84 6.40 13.38 -7.01
CA ASP A 84 6.38 14.83 -6.81
C ASP A 84 5.13 15.33 -6.05
N THR A 85 4.11 14.49 -5.90
CA THR A 85 2.89 14.82 -5.15
C THR A 85 3.02 14.53 -3.65
N VAL A 86 4.03 13.77 -3.23
CA VAL A 86 4.22 13.39 -1.83
C VAL A 86 4.50 14.62 -0.98
N ALA A 87 3.73 14.77 0.10
CA ALA A 87 3.87 15.88 1.04
C ALA A 87 5.25 15.86 1.73
N PRO A 88 5.82 17.03 2.06
CA PRO A 88 7.03 17.09 2.88
C PRO A 88 6.89 16.29 4.18
N GLY A 89 7.91 15.53 4.55
CA GLY A 89 7.87 14.59 5.68
C GLY A 89 7.17 13.26 5.37
N GLY A 90 6.66 13.09 4.15
CA GLY A 90 6.00 11.85 3.72
C GLY A 90 6.95 10.67 3.53
N ILE A 91 6.36 9.48 3.46
CA ILE A 91 7.07 8.21 3.31
C ILE A 91 6.71 7.59 1.95
N VAL A 92 7.72 7.17 1.21
CA VAL A 92 7.58 6.44 -0.05
C VAL A 92 8.18 5.05 0.12
N ILE A 93 7.42 4.01 -0.19
CA ILE A 93 7.90 2.64 -0.23
C ILE A 93 7.81 2.16 -1.68
N ALA A 94 8.96 1.95 -2.29
CA ALA A 94 9.08 1.53 -3.67
C ALA A 94 9.57 0.09 -3.76
N ASP A 95 8.91 -0.73 -4.58
CA ASP A 95 9.42 -2.06 -4.92
C ASP A 95 10.67 -1.92 -5.81
N SER A 96 11.84 -2.00 -5.20
CA SER A 96 13.11 -1.80 -5.91
C SER A 96 13.46 -2.92 -6.91
N THR A 97 12.71 -4.02 -6.94
CA THR A 97 12.80 -5.01 -8.01
C THR A 97 12.32 -4.42 -9.35
N LEU A 98 11.38 -3.47 -9.32
CA LEU A 98 10.67 -2.94 -10.49
C LEU A 98 10.81 -1.43 -10.66
N VAL A 99 11.18 -0.69 -9.60
CA VAL A 99 11.47 0.74 -9.62
C VAL A 99 12.98 0.92 -9.54
N LEU A 100 13.61 1.14 -10.67
CA LEU A 100 15.08 1.15 -10.81
C LEU A 100 15.67 2.56 -10.70
N ASN A 101 14.91 3.59 -11.06
CA ASN A 101 15.34 4.97 -11.05
C ASN A 101 14.54 5.75 -10.01
N MET A 102 15.19 6.10 -8.90
CA MET A 102 14.56 6.85 -7.81
C MET A 102 15.12 8.26 -7.75
N LYS A 103 14.22 9.25 -7.74
CA LYS A 103 14.54 10.66 -7.61
C LYS A 103 14.93 10.97 -6.17
N GLU A 104 16.02 11.70 -5.98
CA GLU A 104 16.39 12.22 -4.67
C GLU A 104 15.47 13.36 -4.25
N ARG A 105 14.89 13.23 -3.07
CA ARG A 105 14.10 14.27 -2.39
C ARG A 105 14.46 14.28 -0.91
N ALA A 106 15.13 15.35 -0.48
CA ALA A 106 15.62 15.49 0.90
C ALA A 106 14.49 15.75 1.93
N ASP A 107 13.30 16.10 1.44
CA ASP A 107 12.13 16.45 2.26
C ASP A 107 11.19 15.27 2.55
N ILE A 108 11.50 14.07 2.04
CA ILE A 108 10.71 12.85 2.25
C ILE A 108 11.61 11.66 2.61
N THR A 109 11.02 10.60 3.14
CA THR A 109 11.72 9.33 3.37
C THR A 109 11.40 8.35 2.24
N VAL A 110 12.40 7.93 1.47
CA VAL A 110 12.25 6.92 0.43
C VAL A 110 12.86 5.60 0.91
N VAL A 111 12.05 4.54 0.93
CA VAL A 111 12.45 3.18 1.29
C VAL A 111 12.38 2.31 0.04
N ALA A 112 13.54 1.88 -0.43
CA ALA A 112 13.68 0.92 -1.52
C ALA A 112 13.66 -0.50 -0.94
N LEU A 113 12.57 -1.25 -1.20
CA LEU A 113 12.41 -2.62 -0.72
C LEU A 113 12.23 -3.56 -1.92
N PRO A 114 13.05 -4.60 -2.12
CA PRO A 114 12.90 -5.52 -3.25
C PRO A 114 11.76 -6.52 -2.99
N ALA A 115 10.53 -5.99 -2.83
CA ALA A 115 9.38 -6.74 -2.32
C ALA A 115 8.95 -7.89 -3.24
N THR A 116 9.03 -7.71 -4.57
CA THR A 116 8.75 -8.78 -5.52
C THR A 116 9.75 -9.92 -5.39
N GLU A 117 11.05 -9.62 -5.35
CA GLU A 117 12.11 -10.63 -5.18
C GLU A 117 11.97 -11.34 -3.82
N MET A 118 11.72 -10.61 -2.75
CA MET A 118 11.52 -11.16 -1.40
C MET A 118 10.34 -12.12 -1.37
N ALA A 119 9.20 -11.70 -1.92
CA ALA A 119 7.99 -12.54 -1.98
C ALA A 119 8.23 -13.81 -2.81
N GLU A 120 8.93 -13.73 -3.93
CA GLU A 120 9.24 -14.90 -4.75
C GLU A 120 10.15 -15.90 -4.04
N LYS A 121 11.20 -15.43 -3.36
CA LYS A 121 12.10 -16.27 -2.56
C LYS A 121 11.39 -17.04 -1.44
N GLU A 122 10.35 -16.44 -0.85
CA GLU A 122 9.55 -17.02 0.22
C GLU A 122 8.35 -17.86 -0.27
N GLY A 123 8.23 -18.06 -1.59
CA GLY A 123 7.10 -18.79 -2.18
C GLY A 123 5.77 -18.02 -2.12
N LEU A 124 5.81 -16.71 -1.95
CA LEU A 124 4.67 -15.79 -1.82
C LEU A 124 4.42 -15.01 -3.12
N LYS A 125 4.60 -15.66 -4.25
CA LYS A 125 4.45 -15.03 -5.58
C LYS A 125 3.10 -14.30 -5.70
N GLY A 126 3.17 -13.03 -6.12
CA GLY A 126 1.99 -12.17 -6.28
C GLY A 126 1.55 -11.46 -5.00
N LEU A 127 2.28 -11.56 -3.89
CA LEU A 127 1.99 -10.91 -2.60
C LEU A 127 2.97 -9.80 -2.22
N ALA A 128 3.78 -9.32 -3.16
CA ALA A 128 4.69 -8.19 -2.96
C ALA A 128 3.95 -6.92 -2.47
N ASN A 129 2.71 -6.71 -2.95
CA ASN A 129 1.84 -5.64 -2.50
C ASN A 129 1.59 -5.67 -0.98
N ILE A 130 1.42 -6.84 -0.39
CA ILE A 130 1.20 -7.00 1.07
C ILE A 130 2.52 -6.90 1.84
N VAL A 131 3.65 -7.31 1.26
CA VAL A 131 4.98 -7.04 1.82
C VAL A 131 5.18 -5.53 1.99
N LEU A 132 4.84 -4.73 0.96
CA LEU A 132 4.95 -3.27 1.03
C LEU A 132 4.00 -2.65 2.06
N VAL A 133 2.78 -3.18 2.22
CA VAL A 133 1.85 -2.76 3.30
C VAL A 133 2.45 -3.06 4.68
N GLY A 134 3.09 -4.21 4.86
CA GLY A 134 3.80 -4.57 6.09
C GLY A 134 4.91 -3.57 6.42
N LYS A 135 5.71 -3.19 5.42
CA LYS A 135 6.74 -2.16 5.59
C LYS A 135 6.15 -0.79 5.93
N LEU A 136 5.05 -0.39 5.28
CA LEU A 136 4.36 0.86 5.63
C LEU A 136 3.89 0.85 7.08
N TRP A 137 3.29 -0.27 7.52
CA TRP A 137 2.85 -0.40 8.90
C TRP A 137 4.02 -0.28 9.89
N ALA A 138 5.13 -0.96 9.64
CA ALA A 138 6.32 -0.92 10.50
C ALA A 138 6.88 0.50 10.68
N LEU A 139 6.77 1.35 9.66
CA LEU A 139 7.27 2.72 9.68
C LEU A 139 6.29 3.72 10.27
N THR A 140 4.99 3.44 10.22
CA THR A 140 3.96 4.44 10.54
C THR A 140 3.07 4.08 11.72
N ASN A 141 2.91 2.78 12.02
CA ASN A 141 1.94 2.25 12.97
C ASN A 141 0.55 2.90 12.77
N PHE A 142 0.07 2.93 11.50
CA PHE A 142 -1.16 3.62 11.13
C PHE A 142 -2.43 3.00 11.72
N CYS A 143 -2.35 1.79 12.23
CA CYS A 143 -3.40 1.07 12.95
C CYS A 143 -2.76 0.08 13.94
N ALA A 144 -3.55 -0.53 14.83
CA ALA A 144 -3.11 -1.63 15.66
C ALA A 144 -2.75 -2.86 14.80
N ARG A 145 -1.80 -3.68 15.26
CA ARG A 145 -1.38 -4.89 14.54
C ARG A 145 -2.55 -5.86 14.36
N GLU A 146 -3.34 -6.04 15.40
CA GLU A 146 -4.50 -6.92 15.43
C GLU A 146 -5.57 -6.47 14.42
N SER A 147 -5.74 -5.15 14.24
CA SER A 147 -6.66 -4.60 13.26
C SER A 147 -6.22 -4.90 11.82
N LEU A 148 -4.91 -4.87 11.57
CA LEU A 148 -4.35 -5.21 10.27
C LEU A 148 -4.49 -6.71 9.95
N ASP A 149 -4.28 -7.58 10.93
CA ASP A 149 -4.50 -9.02 10.79
C ASP A 149 -5.98 -9.34 10.53
N ALA A 150 -6.89 -8.71 11.28
CA ALA A 150 -8.33 -8.84 11.07
C ALA A 150 -8.78 -8.31 9.69
N ALA A 151 -8.15 -7.23 9.21
CA ALA A 151 -8.42 -6.70 7.88
C ALA A 151 -8.11 -7.74 6.78
N ILE A 152 -7.02 -8.48 6.89
CA ILE A 152 -6.69 -9.56 5.95
C ILE A 152 -7.77 -10.65 6.00
N ASP A 153 -8.21 -11.04 7.19
CA ASP A 153 -9.28 -12.04 7.36
C ASP A 153 -10.59 -11.60 6.68
N HIS A 154 -10.92 -10.32 6.74
CA HIS A 154 -12.13 -9.75 6.15
C HIS A 154 -12.04 -9.58 4.62
N VAL A 155 -10.89 -9.14 4.11
CA VAL A 155 -10.72 -8.78 2.70
C VAL A 155 -10.48 -10.01 1.81
N VAL A 156 -9.87 -11.06 2.35
CA VAL A 156 -9.67 -12.33 1.62
C VAL A 156 -11.01 -13.03 1.44
N PRO A 157 -11.43 -13.31 0.19
CA PRO A 157 -12.72 -13.98 -0.05
C PRO A 157 -12.81 -15.34 0.63
N ALA A 158 -13.98 -15.68 1.16
CA ALA A 158 -14.24 -16.97 1.86
C ALA A 158 -13.79 -18.20 1.07
N LYS A 159 -13.94 -18.18 -0.26
CA LYS A 159 -13.51 -19.25 -1.18
C LYS A 159 -11.98 -19.37 -1.32
N LYS A 160 -11.21 -18.42 -0.78
CA LYS A 160 -9.75 -18.35 -0.85
C LYS A 160 -9.09 -18.35 0.53
N GLN A 161 -9.66 -19.00 1.52
CA GLN A 161 -9.17 -18.99 2.91
C GLN A 161 -7.70 -19.40 3.05
N ALA A 162 -7.19 -20.30 2.19
CA ALA A 162 -5.77 -20.64 2.17
C ALA A 162 -4.86 -19.41 1.92
N MET A 163 -5.37 -18.35 1.28
CA MET A 163 -4.62 -17.14 1.04
C MET A 163 -4.46 -16.26 2.29
N VAL A 164 -5.28 -16.43 3.32
CA VAL A 164 -5.18 -15.67 4.58
C VAL A 164 -3.79 -15.86 5.21
N ALA A 165 -3.38 -17.10 5.43
CA ALA A 165 -2.08 -17.40 6.02
C ALA A 165 -0.92 -16.88 5.16
N LEU A 166 -1.01 -16.99 3.84
CA LEU A 166 0.01 -16.47 2.92
C LEU A 166 0.09 -14.94 2.95
N ASN A 167 -1.05 -14.25 3.01
CA ASN A 167 -1.07 -12.79 3.14
C ASN A 167 -0.49 -12.34 4.50
N LYS A 168 -0.83 -13.01 5.59
CA LYS A 168 -0.24 -12.72 6.92
C LYS A 168 1.28 -12.97 6.93
N LYS A 169 1.76 -14.05 6.28
CA LYS A 169 3.20 -14.29 6.09
C LYS A 169 3.87 -13.17 5.27
N ALA A 170 3.23 -12.73 4.19
CA ALA A 170 3.75 -11.63 3.38
C ALA A 170 3.79 -10.29 4.15
N LEU A 171 2.76 -10.03 4.95
CA LEU A 171 2.73 -8.86 5.83
C LEU A 171 3.90 -8.88 6.81
N GLU A 172 4.13 -10.01 7.48
CA GLU A 172 5.22 -10.19 8.44
C GLU A 172 6.59 -10.02 7.78
N LEU A 173 6.76 -10.56 6.57
CA LEU A 173 8.00 -10.39 5.80
C LEU A 173 8.32 -8.90 5.57
N GLY A 174 7.32 -8.08 5.27
CA GLY A 174 7.49 -6.64 5.09
C GLY A 174 7.76 -5.89 6.40
N ILE A 175 7.17 -6.34 7.51
CA ILE A 175 7.39 -5.74 8.83
C ILE A 175 8.83 -5.92 9.29
N GLN A 176 9.40 -7.10 9.04
CA GLN A 176 10.75 -7.48 9.48
C GLN A 176 11.87 -6.99 8.55
N ALA A 177 11.54 -6.49 7.37
CA ALA A 177 12.50 -6.09 6.35
C ALA A 177 13.29 -4.74 6.69
#